data_2a9e034c8ae6f7fcfead005b54db39e3
#
_entry.id   2a9e034c8ae6f7fcfead005b54db39e3
#
_cell.length_a   1.000
_cell.length_b   1.000
_cell.length_c   1.000
_cell.angle_alpha   90.00
_cell.angle_beta   90.00
_cell.angle_gamma   90.00
#
_symmetry.space_group_name_H-M   'P 1'
#
loop_
_entity.id
_entity.type
_entity.pdbx_description
1 polymer ?
#
loop_
_entity_poly.entity_id
_entity_poly.type
_entity_poly.pdbx_seq_one_letter_code
_entity_poly.pdbx_strand_id
1 'polypeptide(L)'
;MLNIYVLEDHFIQQNRIEEVIHTILKKNNIKVGDFEVFDKPNQLLESITERGSHQLFFLDIQIKDDTKKGLEVAKQIRKSDPYANIVFFTTHSEYLPLTFQYQLVALDFIDKSLEGEDFQKRVESIILLTCKKIQSQNPEDAFRIENAKTVIQVPFHDILYFETSDIVHKVILYTKEEQIEFYGSLSQIEKSDPRLFKCHKSFLINPENVIKLDKSTGTVYFENGGVCYVSKLKLKKLLERISL
;
A
#
# COMPACT_ATOMS: atom_id res chain seq x y z
N MET A 1 5.87 -4.54 9.48
CA MET A 1 4.73 -5.41 9.13
C MET A 1 3.44 -4.68 9.45
N LEU A 2 2.30 -5.07 8.87
CA LEU A 2 0.99 -4.49 9.22
C LEU A 2 0.59 -4.94 10.63
N ASN A 3 0.14 -4.01 11.48
CA ASN A 3 -0.49 -4.30 12.77
C ASN A 3 -1.95 -3.93 12.70
N ILE A 4 -2.84 -4.78 13.20
CA ILE A 4 -4.29 -4.59 13.15
C ILE A 4 -4.85 -4.64 14.56
N TYR A 5 -5.59 -3.62 14.92
CA TYR A 5 -6.27 -3.51 16.21
C TYR A 5 -7.74 -3.25 16.02
N VAL A 6 -8.56 -3.97 16.76
CA VAL A 6 -10.02 -3.83 16.72
C VAL A 6 -10.51 -3.41 18.10
N LEU A 7 -11.35 -2.36 18.18
CA LEU A 7 -12.07 -1.97 19.36
C LEU A 7 -13.55 -2.18 19.14
N GLU A 8 -14.11 -3.15 19.83
CA GLU A 8 -15.51 -3.56 19.72
C GLU A 8 -15.94 -4.23 21.03
N ASP A 9 -17.02 -3.81 21.63
CA ASP A 9 -17.48 -4.39 22.91
C ASP A 9 -18.55 -5.48 22.74
N HIS A 10 -19.14 -5.59 21.55
CA HIS A 10 -20.16 -6.59 21.28
C HIS A 10 -19.53 -7.90 20.76
N PHE A 11 -19.54 -8.95 21.54
CA PHE A 11 -18.88 -10.23 21.27
C PHE A 11 -19.18 -10.83 19.88
N ILE A 12 -20.43 -10.74 19.39
CA ILE A 12 -20.79 -11.27 18.06
C ILE A 12 -20.08 -10.48 16.96
N GLN A 13 -19.96 -9.16 17.10
CA GLN A 13 -19.29 -8.32 16.12
C GLN A 13 -17.76 -8.48 16.18
N GLN A 14 -17.19 -8.70 17.38
CA GLN A 14 -15.78 -9.07 17.54
C GLN A 14 -15.45 -10.32 16.73
N ASN A 15 -16.17 -11.42 16.98
CA ASN A 15 -15.94 -12.68 16.28
C ASN A 15 -16.10 -12.53 14.76
N ARG A 16 -17.11 -11.77 14.34
CA ARG A 16 -17.38 -11.55 12.92
C ARG A 16 -16.24 -10.85 12.21
N ILE A 17 -15.75 -9.74 12.75
CA ILE A 17 -14.66 -8.98 12.12
C ILE A 17 -13.34 -9.75 12.21
N GLU A 18 -13.09 -10.46 13.31
CA GLU A 18 -11.92 -11.29 13.51
C GLU A 18 -11.83 -12.43 12.47
N GLU A 19 -12.91 -13.19 12.29
CA GLU A 19 -12.99 -14.27 11.29
C GLU A 19 -12.77 -13.73 9.86
N VAL A 20 -13.37 -12.59 9.54
CA VAL A 20 -13.22 -11.96 8.23
C VAL A 20 -11.77 -11.50 8.00
N ILE A 21 -11.15 -10.85 8.98
CA ILE A 21 -9.75 -10.43 8.89
C ILE A 21 -8.84 -11.66 8.71
N HIS A 22 -8.98 -12.70 9.52
CA HIS A 22 -8.19 -13.93 9.39
C HIS A 22 -8.33 -14.57 7.99
N THR A 23 -9.56 -14.62 7.47
CA THR A 23 -9.82 -15.14 6.12
C THR A 23 -9.10 -14.33 5.05
N ILE A 24 -9.14 -13.00 5.14
CA ILE A 24 -8.48 -12.08 4.20
C ILE A 24 -6.96 -12.21 4.27
N LEU A 25 -6.39 -12.24 5.47
CA LEU A 25 -4.96 -12.38 5.67
C LEU A 25 -4.43 -13.69 5.07
N LYS A 26 -5.15 -14.79 5.29
CA LYS A 26 -4.81 -16.10 4.73
C LYS A 26 -4.95 -16.13 3.20
N LYS A 27 -6.07 -15.62 2.67
CA LYS A 27 -6.35 -15.58 1.22
C LYS A 27 -5.28 -14.82 0.44
N ASN A 28 -4.83 -13.69 0.99
CA ASN A 28 -3.89 -12.78 0.33
C ASN A 28 -2.42 -13.00 0.77
N ASN A 29 -2.15 -14.03 1.57
CA ASN A 29 -0.82 -14.34 2.11
C ASN A 29 -0.14 -13.14 2.81
N ILE A 30 -0.94 -12.35 3.55
CA ILE A 30 -0.47 -11.16 4.26
C ILE A 30 0.06 -11.58 5.63
N LYS A 31 1.32 -11.21 5.92
CA LYS A 31 1.92 -11.37 7.25
C LYS A 31 1.66 -10.12 8.07
N VAL A 32 1.13 -10.31 9.27
CA VAL A 32 0.92 -9.24 10.26
C VAL A 32 1.96 -9.34 11.38
N GLY A 33 2.29 -8.22 12.00
CA GLY A 33 3.06 -8.17 13.24
C GLY A 33 2.16 -8.52 14.41
N ASP A 34 1.19 -7.65 14.69
CA ASP A 34 0.21 -7.83 15.75
C ASP A 34 -1.21 -7.85 15.17
N PHE A 35 -2.06 -8.70 15.75
CA PHE A 35 -3.50 -8.68 15.52
C PHE A 35 -4.22 -8.93 16.85
N GLU A 36 -4.90 -7.90 17.36
CA GLU A 36 -5.58 -7.97 18.65
C GLU A 36 -6.96 -7.35 18.60
N VAL A 37 -7.90 -7.92 19.38
CA VAL A 37 -9.27 -7.45 19.52
C VAL A 37 -9.52 -7.07 20.98
N PHE A 38 -10.04 -5.88 21.20
CA PHE A 38 -10.27 -5.29 22.53
C PHE A 38 -11.74 -4.98 22.76
N ASP A 39 -12.22 -5.22 23.98
CA ASP A 39 -13.53 -4.81 24.47
C ASP A 39 -13.48 -3.50 25.28
N LYS A 40 -12.26 -3.02 25.61
CA LYS A 40 -12.04 -1.84 26.45
C LYS A 40 -11.06 -0.87 25.81
N PRO A 41 -11.44 0.42 25.71
CA PRO A 41 -10.58 1.47 25.18
C PRO A 41 -9.18 1.57 25.79
N ASN A 42 -9.10 1.45 27.13
CA ASN A 42 -7.83 1.59 27.83
C ASN A 42 -6.84 0.47 27.47
N GLN A 43 -7.33 -0.76 27.33
CA GLN A 43 -6.47 -1.89 26.92
C GLN A 43 -5.88 -1.68 25.52
N LEU A 44 -6.72 -1.24 24.57
CA LEU A 44 -6.24 -0.87 23.24
C LEU A 44 -5.15 0.22 23.29
N LEU A 45 -5.41 1.30 24.04
CA LEU A 45 -4.46 2.42 24.11
C LEU A 45 -3.14 2.04 24.79
N GLU A 46 -3.16 1.14 25.75
CA GLU A 46 -1.99 0.61 26.44
C GLU A 46 -1.18 -0.38 25.57
N SER A 47 -1.83 -1.09 24.65
CA SER A 47 -1.16 -2.04 23.75
C SER A 47 -0.38 -1.36 22.61
N ILE A 48 -0.69 -0.09 22.30
CA ILE A 48 -0.03 0.63 21.20
C ILE A 48 1.40 0.99 21.60
N THR A 49 2.37 0.23 21.08
CA THR A 49 3.80 0.44 21.33
C THR A 49 4.52 1.11 20.16
N GLU A 50 3.97 0.99 18.96
CA GLU A 50 4.55 1.51 17.72
C GLU A 50 3.70 2.62 17.11
N ARG A 51 4.26 3.37 16.15
CA ARG A 51 3.60 4.45 15.42
C ARG A 51 3.92 4.37 13.94
N GLY A 52 2.98 4.81 13.11
CA GLY A 52 3.19 4.88 11.66
C GLY A 52 2.05 4.31 10.83
N SER A 53 2.19 4.41 9.53
CA SER A 53 1.18 3.97 8.55
C SER A 53 0.93 2.46 8.52
N HIS A 54 1.74 1.68 9.22
CA HIS A 54 1.55 0.23 9.39
C HIS A 54 0.55 -0.11 10.51
N GLN A 55 0.07 0.89 11.25
CA GLN A 55 -0.96 0.73 12.26
C GLN A 55 -2.35 0.88 11.62
N LEU A 56 -3.20 -0.13 11.73
CA LEU A 56 -4.58 -0.12 11.24
C LEU A 56 -5.55 -0.40 12.39
N PHE A 57 -6.42 0.54 12.65
CA PHE A 57 -7.40 0.49 13.73
C PHE A 57 -8.82 0.40 13.16
N PHE A 58 -9.57 -0.63 13.54
CA PHE A 58 -11.01 -0.72 13.35
C PHE A 58 -11.68 -0.35 14.68
N LEU A 59 -12.39 0.76 14.72
CA LEU A 59 -12.97 1.31 15.95
C LEU A 59 -14.48 1.39 15.85
N ASP A 60 -15.20 0.76 16.79
CA ASP A 60 -16.60 1.14 16.97
C ASP A 60 -16.69 2.54 17.60
N ILE A 61 -17.67 3.31 17.17
CA ILE A 61 -17.93 4.65 17.69
C ILE A 61 -18.58 4.57 19.07
N GLN A 62 -19.56 3.67 19.21
CA GLN A 62 -20.25 3.45 20.49
C GLN A 62 -19.63 2.26 21.22
N ILE A 63 -19.14 2.50 22.43
CA ILE A 63 -18.62 1.46 23.32
C ILE A 63 -19.46 1.47 24.59
N LYS A 64 -20.15 0.37 24.87
CA LYS A 64 -21.14 0.26 25.95
C LYS A 64 -22.20 1.34 25.81
N ASP A 65 -22.44 2.07 26.89
CA ASP A 65 -23.43 3.15 26.94
C ASP A 65 -22.88 4.51 26.47
N ASP A 66 -21.60 4.60 26.12
CA ASP A 66 -20.97 5.85 25.65
C ASP A 66 -20.96 5.92 24.13
N THR A 67 -21.86 6.75 23.60
CA THR A 67 -22.13 6.90 22.17
C THR A 67 -20.99 7.57 21.39
N LYS A 68 -19.96 8.08 22.06
CA LYS A 68 -18.83 8.79 21.41
C LYS A 68 -17.46 8.28 21.83
N LYS A 69 -17.41 7.20 22.61
CA LYS A 69 -16.17 6.70 23.20
C LYS A 69 -15.12 6.34 22.15
N GLY A 70 -15.52 5.70 21.07
CA GLY A 70 -14.61 5.38 19.97
C GLY A 70 -14.04 6.60 19.26
N LEU A 71 -14.80 7.70 19.16
CA LEU A 71 -14.27 8.97 18.63
C LEU A 71 -13.21 9.58 19.56
N GLU A 72 -13.36 9.45 20.88
CA GLU A 72 -12.36 9.90 21.85
C GLU A 72 -11.07 9.07 21.73
N VAL A 73 -11.20 7.75 21.57
CA VAL A 73 -10.06 6.84 21.32
C VAL A 73 -9.37 7.23 20.03
N ALA A 74 -10.11 7.43 18.95
CA ALA A 74 -9.56 7.87 17.66
C ALA A 74 -8.78 9.20 17.79
N LYS A 75 -9.28 10.16 18.58
CA LYS A 75 -8.57 11.41 18.89
C LYS A 75 -7.23 11.16 19.60
N GLN A 76 -7.24 10.27 20.60
CA GLN A 76 -6.01 9.95 21.32
C GLN A 76 -4.98 9.27 20.40
N ILE A 77 -5.42 8.30 19.59
CA ILE A 77 -4.57 7.66 18.59
C ILE A 77 -4.01 8.72 17.64
N ARG A 78 -4.85 9.56 17.03
CA ARG A 78 -4.43 10.58 16.07
C ARG A 78 -3.46 11.59 16.66
N LYS A 79 -3.62 11.97 17.93
CA LYS A 79 -2.71 12.88 18.65
C LYS A 79 -1.33 12.25 18.85
N SER A 80 -1.27 10.95 19.12
CA SER A 80 -0.02 10.23 19.34
C SER A 80 0.62 9.79 18.02
N ASP A 81 -0.20 9.43 17.02
CA ASP A 81 0.24 8.94 15.72
C ASP A 81 -0.55 9.60 14.56
N PRO A 82 0.03 10.63 13.94
CA PRO A 82 -0.59 11.29 12.78
C PRO A 82 -0.75 10.39 11.56
N TYR A 83 0.01 9.30 11.46
CA TYR A 83 0.06 8.42 10.29
C TYR A 83 -0.79 7.15 10.42
N ALA A 84 -1.29 6.85 11.61
CA ALA A 84 -2.15 5.69 11.85
C ALA A 84 -3.36 5.66 10.88
N ASN A 85 -3.72 4.49 10.39
CA ASN A 85 -4.92 4.30 9.59
C ASN A 85 -6.09 3.98 10.53
N ILE A 86 -7.09 4.84 10.56
CA ILE A 86 -8.29 4.69 11.42
C ILE A 86 -9.47 4.40 10.52
N VAL A 87 -10.20 3.34 10.81
CA VAL A 87 -11.44 2.92 10.16
C VAL A 87 -12.52 2.85 11.23
N PHE A 88 -13.65 3.49 10.99
CA PHE A 88 -14.79 3.31 11.87
C PHE A 88 -15.63 2.12 11.40
N PHE A 89 -15.89 1.20 12.32
CA PHE A 89 -16.72 0.02 12.14
C PHE A 89 -17.91 0.10 13.08
N THR A 90 -19.05 0.60 12.63
CA THR A 90 -20.17 0.96 13.49
C THR A 90 -21.52 0.90 12.78
N THR A 91 -22.61 0.82 13.54
CA THR A 91 -23.99 1.01 13.04
C THR A 91 -24.42 2.46 13.05
N HIS A 92 -23.60 3.36 13.59
CA HIS A 92 -23.93 4.76 13.87
C HIS A 92 -23.35 5.71 12.81
N SER A 93 -23.89 5.63 11.58
CA SER A 93 -23.47 6.50 10.46
C SER A 93 -23.74 7.98 10.69
N GLU A 94 -24.68 8.32 11.57
CA GLU A 94 -25.02 9.69 11.97
C GLU A 94 -23.84 10.43 12.62
N TYR A 95 -22.85 9.74 13.13
CA TYR A 95 -21.64 10.34 13.72
C TYR A 95 -20.51 10.62 12.72
N LEU A 96 -20.67 10.23 11.45
CA LEU A 96 -19.68 10.54 10.41
C LEU A 96 -19.28 12.03 10.34
N PRO A 97 -20.22 13.00 10.41
CA PRO A 97 -19.86 14.42 10.40
C PRO A 97 -18.91 14.82 11.54
N LEU A 98 -18.98 14.14 12.68
CA LEU A 98 -18.08 14.42 13.81
C LEU A 98 -16.63 14.02 13.53
N THR A 99 -16.39 13.01 12.69
CA THR A 99 -15.03 12.61 12.32
C THR A 99 -14.30 13.73 11.57
N PHE A 100 -15.01 14.48 10.73
CA PHE A 100 -14.50 15.68 10.05
C PHE A 100 -14.31 16.83 11.05
N GLN A 101 -15.31 17.09 11.91
CA GLN A 101 -15.22 18.14 12.91
C GLN A 101 -14.02 17.94 13.86
N TYR A 102 -13.71 16.70 14.20
CA TYR A 102 -12.59 16.35 15.05
C TYR A 102 -11.28 16.15 14.29
N GLN A 103 -11.25 16.36 12.99
CA GLN A 103 -10.06 16.23 12.14
C GLN A 103 -9.37 14.85 12.28
N LEU A 104 -10.18 13.78 12.43
CA LEU A 104 -9.65 12.44 12.69
C LEU A 104 -8.97 11.80 11.46
N VAL A 105 -9.24 12.34 10.27
CA VAL A 105 -8.70 11.83 8.99
C VAL A 105 -8.89 10.31 8.92
N ALA A 106 -10.14 9.86 9.07
CA ALA A 106 -10.46 8.44 8.96
C ALA A 106 -10.12 7.94 7.54
N LEU A 107 -9.53 6.75 7.46
CA LEU A 107 -9.25 6.09 6.19
C LEU A 107 -10.54 5.64 5.52
N ASP A 108 -11.48 5.13 6.31
CA ASP A 108 -12.74 4.60 5.83
C ASP A 108 -13.78 4.49 6.94
N PHE A 109 -15.00 4.13 6.52
CA PHE A 109 -16.14 3.83 7.37
C PHE A 109 -16.81 2.54 6.87
N ILE A 110 -17.07 1.61 7.79
CA ILE A 110 -17.78 0.35 7.51
C ILE A 110 -19.03 0.31 8.34
N ASP A 111 -20.18 0.22 7.69
CA ASP A 111 -21.45 -0.02 8.36
C ASP A 111 -21.53 -1.50 8.79
N LYS A 112 -21.77 -1.75 10.06
CA LYS A 112 -21.95 -3.11 10.61
C LYS A 112 -23.18 -3.83 10.04
N SER A 113 -24.14 -3.10 9.45
CA SER A 113 -25.30 -3.68 8.78
C SER A 113 -24.97 -4.38 7.45
N LEU A 114 -23.80 -4.08 6.86
CA LEU A 114 -23.32 -4.81 5.69
C LEU A 114 -23.16 -6.30 6.03
N GLU A 115 -23.63 -7.17 5.16
CA GLU A 115 -23.60 -8.62 5.37
C GLU A 115 -22.79 -9.36 4.31
N GLY A 116 -22.38 -10.59 4.64
CA GLY A 116 -21.78 -11.54 3.73
C GLY A 116 -20.57 -11.00 2.96
N GLU A 117 -20.63 -11.14 1.64
CA GLU A 117 -19.53 -10.77 0.74
C GLU A 117 -19.23 -9.27 0.71
N ASP A 118 -20.22 -8.40 0.87
CA ASP A 118 -20.00 -6.95 0.77
C ASP A 118 -19.21 -6.44 1.97
N PHE A 119 -19.49 -6.95 3.16
CA PHE A 119 -18.70 -6.69 4.34
C PHE A 119 -17.24 -7.18 4.15
N GLN A 120 -17.08 -8.43 3.71
CA GLN A 120 -15.75 -9.00 3.49
C GLN A 120 -14.95 -8.22 2.44
N LYS A 121 -15.56 -7.87 1.30
CA LYS A 121 -14.92 -7.06 0.25
C LYS A 121 -14.47 -5.69 0.77
N ARG A 122 -15.28 -5.07 1.63
CA ARG A 122 -14.94 -3.75 2.20
C ARG A 122 -13.73 -3.84 3.12
N VAL A 123 -13.72 -4.79 4.05
CA VAL A 123 -12.57 -5.03 4.93
C VAL A 123 -11.32 -5.40 4.11
N GLU A 124 -11.46 -6.26 3.10
CA GLU A 124 -10.34 -6.65 2.22
C GLU A 124 -9.75 -5.45 1.50
N SER A 125 -10.58 -4.57 0.92
CA SER A 125 -10.10 -3.37 0.23
C SER A 125 -9.29 -2.45 1.14
N ILE A 126 -9.69 -2.29 2.39
CA ILE A 126 -9.00 -1.47 3.38
C ILE A 126 -7.65 -2.07 3.76
N ILE A 127 -7.60 -3.37 4.04
CA ILE A 127 -6.36 -4.06 4.39
C ILE A 127 -5.36 -3.96 3.23
N LEU A 128 -5.80 -4.23 1.99
CA LEU A 128 -4.95 -4.14 0.81
C LEU A 128 -4.46 -2.70 0.54
N LEU A 129 -5.32 -1.69 0.73
CA LEU A 129 -4.94 -0.29 0.62
C LEU A 129 -3.87 0.08 1.66
N THR A 130 -4.03 -0.39 2.91
CA THR A 130 -3.05 -0.15 3.98
C THR A 130 -1.72 -0.84 3.66
N CYS A 131 -1.73 -2.08 3.17
CA CYS A 131 -0.53 -2.78 2.74
C CYS A 131 0.21 -2.01 1.63
N LYS A 132 -0.51 -1.49 0.64
CA LYS A 132 0.08 -0.65 -0.42
C LYS A 132 0.74 0.61 0.15
N LYS A 133 0.08 1.30 1.09
CA LYS A 133 0.65 2.47 1.76
C LYS A 133 1.94 2.15 2.53
N ILE A 134 1.99 0.99 3.21
CA ILE A 134 3.19 0.55 3.94
C ILE A 134 4.34 0.32 2.96
N GLN A 135 4.08 -0.36 1.85
CA GLN A 135 5.08 -0.62 0.82
C GLN A 135 5.62 0.69 0.22
N SER A 136 4.73 1.65 -0.07
CA SER A 136 5.13 2.95 -0.61
C SER A 136 5.94 3.82 0.35
N GLN A 137 5.82 3.60 1.65
CA GLN A 137 6.53 4.36 2.69
C GLN A 137 7.77 3.64 3.25
N ASN A 138 8.04 2.40 2.80
CA ASN A 138 9.20 1.66 3.26
C ASN A 138 10.47 2.21 2.56
N PRO A 139 11.36 2.94 3.25
CA PRO A 139 12.59 3.46 2.64
C PRO A 139 13.49 2.35 2.08
N GLU A 140 13.37 1.13 2.62
CA GLU A 140 14.12 -0.05 2.14
C GLU A 140 13.62 -0.56 0.78
N ASP A 141 12.38 -0.24 0.40
CA ASP A 141 11.83 -0.59 -0.90
C ASP A 141 11.88 0.57 -1.91
N ALA A 142 12.46 1.69 -1.52
CA ALA A 142 12.67 2.81 -2.42
C ALA A 142 13.88 2.56 -3.33
N PHE A 143 13.66 2.74 -4.63
CA PHE A 143 14.76 2.92 -5.57
C PHE A 143 15.42 4.27 -5.29
N ARG A 144 16.73 4.26 -5.05
CA ARG A 144 17.51 5.49 -4.86
C ARG A 144 18.68 5.52 -5.83
N ILE A 145 18.80 6.61 -6.54
CA ILE A 145 19.99 6.92 -7.33
C ILE A 145 20.48 8.32 -6.98
N GLU A 146 21.79 8.44 -6.79
CA GLU A 146 22.45 9.68 -6.45
C GLU A 146 23.60 9.92 -7.42
N ASN A 147 23.68 11.14 -7.92
CA ASN A 147 24.82 11.63 -8.69
C ASN A 147 25.23 13.03 -8.17
N ALA A 148 26.27 13.62 -8.74
CA ALA A 148 26.82 14.91 -8.27
C ALA A 148 25.81 16.08 -8.30
N LYS A 149 24.68 15.96 -8.98
CA LYS A 149 23.71 17.04 -9.19
C LYS A 149 22.29 16.71 -8.70
N THR A 150 21.97 15.42 -8.51
CA THR A 150 20.57 15.00 -8.30
C THR A 150 20.53 13.77 -7.41
N VAL A 151 19.62 13.77 -6.46
CA VAL A 151 19.19 12.59 -5.71
C VAL A 151 17.76 12.30 -6.13
N ILE A 152 17.50 11.08 -6.62
CA ILE A 152 16.16 10.61 -6.96
C ILE A 152 15.84 9.47 -6.02
N GLN A 153 14.71 9.55 -5.37
CA GLN A 153 14.18 8.50 -4.51
C GLN A 153 12.69 8.33 -4.83
N VAL A 154 12.32 7.16 -5.34
CA VAL A 154 10.95 6.81 -5.69
C VAL A 154 10.64 5.41 -5.16
N PRO A 155 9.39 5.13 -4.75
CA PRO A 155 8.98 3.77 -4.41
C PRO A 155 9.22 2.82 -5.58
N PHE A 156 9.84 1.66 -5.33
CA PHE A 156 10.18 0.73 -6.42
C PHE A 156 8.94 0.26 -7.20
N HIS A 157 7.82 0.06 -6.52
CA HIS A 157 6.56 -0.36 -7.14
C HIS A 157 5.92 0.70 -8.06
N ASP A 158 6.38 1.97 -7.98
CA ASP A 158 5.92 3.04 -8.89
C ASP A 158 6.75 3.10 -10.17
N ILE A 159 7.94 2.50 -10.18
CA ILE A 159 8.80 2.47 -11.36
C ILE A 159 8.18 1.55 -12.42
N LEU A 160 7.95 2.10 -13.61
CA LEU A 160 7.53 1.33 -14.77
C LEU A 160 8.74 0.93 -15.60
N TYR A 161 9.48 1.92 -16.11
CA TYR A 161 10.69 1.67 -16.90
C TYR A 161 11.60 2.91 -16.97
N PHE A 162 12.81 2.69 -17.42
CA PHE A 162 13.77 3.72 -17.79
C PHE A 162 14.06 3.64 -19.29
N GLU A 163 14.21 4.79 -19.91
CA GLU A 163 14.54 4.95 -21.31
C GLU A 163 15.76 5.85 -21.49
N THR A 164 16.60 5.60 -22.52
CA THR A 164 17.66 6.54 -22.88
C THR A 164 17.05 7.81 -23.47
N SER A 165 17.41 8.97 -22.92
CA SER A 165 17.01 10.26 -23.48
C SER A 165 17.72 10.56 -24.82
N ASP A 166 17.15 11.45 -25.62
CA ASP A 166 17.79 12.04 -26.80
C ASP A 166 18.98 12.94 -26.40
N ILE A 167 19.01 13.38 -25.15
CA ILE A 167 20.13 14.17 -24.59
C ILE A 167 21.22 13.21 -24.11
N VAL A 168 22.43 13.40 -24.60
CA VAL A 168 23.60 12.58 -24.27
C VAL A 168 23.83 12.50 -22.76
N HIS A 169 24.06 11.29 -22.25
CA HIS A 169 24.24 10.98 -20.82
C HIS A 169 23.02 11.21 -19.93
N LYS A 170 21.81 11.33 -20.49
CA LYS A 170 20.59 11.35 -19.72
C LYS A 170 19.72 10.11 -19.92
N VAL A 171 18.93 9.84 -18.89
CA VAL A 171 17.93 8.77 -18.83
C VAL A 171 16.62 9.37 -18.35
N ILE A 172 15.52 8.88 -18.86
CA ILE A 172 14.17 9.22 -18.40
C ILE A 172 13.65 8.04 -17.59
N LEU A 173 13.26 8.29 -16.36
CA LEU A 173 12.49 7.39 -15.52
C LEU A 173 11.01 7.66 -15.73
N TYR A 174 10.25 6.64 -16.04
CA TYR A 174 8.79 6.66 -16.10
C TYR A 174 8.23 5.95 -14.88
N THR A 175 7.47 6.67 -14.08
CA THR A 175 6.70 6.14 -12.96
C THR A 175 5.21 6.08 -13.33
N LYS A 176 4.38 5.62 -12.40
CA LYS A 176 2.91 5.60 -12.56
C LYS A 176 2.33 6.99 -12.73
N GLU A 177 2.92 8.00 -12.07
CA GLU A 177 2.38 9.36 -11.97
C GLU A 177 3.16 10.39 -12.80
N GLU A 178 4.48 10.22 -12.95
CA GLU A 178 5.35 11.23 -13.55
C GLU A 178 6.49 10.64 -14.37
N GLN A 179 7.21 11.52 -15.10
CA GLN A 179 8.48 11.20 -15.75
C GLN A 179 9.57 12.14 -15.27
N ILE A 180 10.75 11.57 -14.97
CA ILE A 180 11.89 12.29 -14.40
C ILE A 180 13.10 12.09 -15.31
N GLU A 181 13.61 13.17 -15.91
CA GLU A 181 14.83 13.13 -16.70
C GLU A 181 16.06 13.51 -15.85
N PHE A 182 17.11 12.69 -15.90
CA PHE A 182 18.31 12.92 -15.10
C PHE A 182 19.58 12.39 -15.78
N TYR A 183 20.72 12.88 -15.31
CA TYR A 183 22.01 12.39 -15.78
C TYR A 183 22.33 11.00 -15.24
N GLY A 184 22.61 10.05 -16.12
CA GLY A 184 22.91 8.67 -15.77
C GLY A 184 22.98 7.75 -16.96
N SER A 185 23.17 6.46 -16.71
CA SER A 185 23.14 5.43 -17.73
C SER A 185 22.33 4.23 -17.26
N LEU A 186 21.62 3.56 -18.20
CA LEU A 186 20.85 2.35 -17.88
C LEU A 186 21.71 1.25 -17.25
N SER A 187 22.99 1.17 -17.59
CA SER A 187 23.91 0.17 -17.03
C SER A 187 24.30 0.46 -15.57
N GLN A 188 24.36 1.73 -15.17
CA GLN A 188 24.55 2.10 -13.76
C GLN A 188 23.30 1.80 -12.94
N ILE A 189 22.12 2.13 -13.49
CA ILE A 189 20.83 1.89 -12.86
C ILE A 189 20.58 0.38 -12.68
N GLU A 190 20.84 -0.44 -13.71
CA GLU A 190 20.73 -1.91 -13.62
C GLU A 190 21.62 -2.51 -12.51
N LYS A 191 22.79 -1.93 -12.28
CA LYS A 191 23.70 -2.38 -11.21
C LYS A 191 23.28 -1.93 -9.82
N SER A 192 22.57 -0.79 -9.71
CA SER A 192 22.12 -0.25 -8.41
C SER A 192 20.93 -1.01 -7.85
N ASP A 193 20.10 -1.63 -8.69
CA ASP A 193 18.96 -2.42 -8.25
C ASP A 193 18.77 -3.68 -9.10
N PRO A 194 19.06 -4.88 -8.55
CA PRO A 194 18.97 -6.15 -9.27
C PRO A 194 17.54 -6.58 -9.63
N ARG A 195 16.51 -5.93 -9.08
CA ARG A 195 15.11 -6.17 -9.44
C ARG A 195 14.78 -5.65 -10.83
N LEU A 196 15.47 -4.62 -11.29
CA LEU A 196 15.31 -4.07 -12.62
C LEU A 196 15.88 -5.03 -13.70
N PHE A 197 15.29 -4.99 -14.87
CA PHE A 197 15.68 -5.84 -15.99
C PHE A 197 15.96 -5.04 -17.27
N LYS A 198 17.21 -5.08 -17.74
CA LYS A 198 17.59 -4.45 -19.01
C LYS A 198 17.15 -5.30 -20.19
N CYS A 199 16.00 -4.98 -20.75
CA CYS A 199 15.37 -5.72 -21.83
C CYS A 199 15.89 -5.31 -23.24
N HIS A 200 16.41 -4.08 -23.38
CA HIS A 200 16.93 -3.53 -24.63
C HIS A 200 18.12 -2.58 -24.35
N LYS A 201 18.88 -2.21 -25.39
CA LYS A 201 19.95 -1.19 -25.26
C LYS A 201 19.42 0.14 -24.75
N SER A 202 18.17 0.48 -25.08
CA SER A 202 17.49 1.74 -24.73
C SER A 202 16.48 1.61 -23.61
N PHE A 203 16.18 0.41 -23.10
CA PHE A 203 15.14 0.20 -22.08
C PHE A 203 15.61 -0.71 -20.94
N LEU A 204 15.29 -0.25 -19.73
CA LEU A 204 15.42 -0.99 -18.47
C LEU A 204 14.05 -0.95 -17.79
N ILE A 205 13.46 -2.07 -17.47
CA ILE A 205 12.08 -2.17 -16.98
C ILE A 205 12.00 -2.72 -15.57
N ASN A 206 10.93 -2.39 -14.87
CA ASN A 206 10.48 -3.13 -13.71
C ASN A 206 9.57 -4.28 -14.16
N PRO A 207 10.00 -5.55 -14.03
CA PRO A 207 9.19 -6.69 -14.46
C PRO A 207 7.86 -6.85 -13.70
N GLU A 208 7.79 -6.36 -12.45
CA GLU A 208 6.59 -6.47 -11.60
C GLU A 208 5.42 -5.61 -12.11
N ASN A 209 5.72 -4.54 -12.84
CA ASN A 209 4.73 -3.60 -13.37
C ASN A 209 4.36 -3.85 -14.85
N VAL A 210 4.78 -4.97 -15.42
CA VAL A 210 4.41 -5.36 -16.78
C VAL A 210 2.97 -5.86 -16.79
N ILE A 211 2.08 -5.19 -17.52
CA ILE A 211 0.68 -5.61 -17.65
C ILE A 211 0.45 -6.54 -18.85
N LYS A 212 1.29 -6.45 -19.87
CA LYS A 212 1.18 -7.29 -21.08
C LYS A 212 2.52 -7.41 -21.77
N LEU A 213 2.83 -8.61 -22.24
CA LEU A 213 3.96 -8.89 -23.14
C LEU A 213 3.45 -9.54 -24.42
N ASP A 214 3.65 -8.89 -25.57
CA ASP A 214 3.46 -9.49 -26.86
C ASP A 214 4.73 -10.25 -27.26
N LYS A 215 4.65 -11.60 -27.25
CA LYS A 215 5.79 -12.47 -27.55
C LYS A 215 6.17 -12.44 -29.03
N SER A 216 5.25 -12.11 -29.92
CA SER A 216 5.47 -12.09 -31.38
C SER A 216 6.29 -10.86 -31.80
N THR A 217 6.00 -9.72 -31.21
CA THR A 217 6.68 -8.45 -31.50
C THR A 217 7.79 -8.13 -30.50
N GLY A 218 7.84 -8.81 -29.36
CA GLY A 218 8.74 -8.48 -28.25
C GLY A 218 8.40 -7.15 -27.59
N THR A 219 7.12 -6.82 -27.49
CA THR A 219 6.65 -5.53 -26.97
C THR A 219 6.05 -5.69 -25.58
N VAL A 220 6.49 -4.87 -24.64
CA VAL A 220 6.01 -4.80 -23.26
C VAL A 220 5.15 -3.56 -23.08
N TYR A 221 4.02 -3.69 -22.38
CA TYR A 221 3.05 -2.63 -22.12
C TYR A 221 2.91 -2.37 -20.62
N PHE A 222 2.76 -1.10 -20.26
CA PHE A 222 2.59 -0.61 -18.89
C PHE A 222 1.27 0.14 -18.70
N GLU A 223 0.83 0.30 -17.46
CA GLU A 223 -0.47 0.92 -17.11
C GLU A 223 -0.63 2.39 -17.55
N ASN A 224 0.48 3.12 -17.67
CA ASN A 224 0.48 4.50 -18.18
C ASN A 224 0.38 4.61 -19.71
N GLY A 225 0.18 3.48 -20.42
CA GLY A 225 0.20 3.39 -21.87
C GLY A 225 1.61 3.34 -22.48
N GLY A 226 2.65 3.35 -21.63
CA GLY A 226 4.05 3.24 -22.07
C GLY A 226 4.37 1.89 -22.69
N VAL A 227 5.32 1.90 -23.62
CA VAL A 227 5.70 0.73 -24.42
C VAL A 227 7.22 0.60 -24.47
N CYS A 228 7.73 -0.60 -24.17
CA CYS A 228 9.16 -0.93 -24.30
C CYS A 228 9.38 -2.10 -25.24
N TYR A 229 10.54 -2.11 -25.92
CA TYR A 229 10.93 -3.23 -26.78
C TYR A 229 11.92 -4.15 -26.08
N VAL A 230 11.75 -5.45 -26.29
CA VAL A 230 12.60 -6.50 -25.72
C VAL A 230 13.40 -7.13 -26.84
N SER A 231 14.71 -7.20 -26.69
CA SER A 231 15.55 -7.92 -27.65
C SER A 231 15.25 -9.42 -27.63
N LYS A 232 15.31 -10.09 -28.78
CA LYS A 232 15.05 -11.54 -28.91
C LYS A 232 15.82 -12.39 -27.89
N LEU A 233 17.06 -12.01 -27.62
CA LEU A 233 17.94 -12.72 -26.67
C LEU A 233 17.49 -12.58 -25.21
N LYS A 234 16.76 -11.52 -24.88
CA LYS A 234 16.31 -11.22 -23.53
C LYS A 234 14.88 -11.70 -23.24
N LEU A 235 14.11 -12.04 -24.28
CA LEU A 235 12.69 -12.39 -24.16
C LEU A 235 12.46 -13.58 -23.20
N LYS A 236 13.24 -14.65 -23.34
CA LYS A 236 13.12 -15.84 -22.48
C LYS A 236 13.37 -15.50 -21.00
N LYS A 237 14.44 -14.73 -20.73
CA LYS A 237 14.78 -14.32 -19.37
C LYS A 237 13.73 -13.38 -18.75
N LEU A 238 13.11 -12.55 -19.58
CA LEU A 238 12.03 -11.68 -19.11
C LEU A 238 10.80 -12.50 -18.71
N LEU A 239 10.42 -13.49 -19.52
CA LEU A 239 9.30 -14.39 -19.20
C LEU A 239 9.48 -15.14 -17.88
N GLU A 240 10.72 -15.45 -17.49
CA GLU A 240 11.04 -16.09 -16.20
C GLU A 240 10.89 -15.12 -15.00
N ARG A 241 10.91 -13.79 -15.26
CA ARG A 241 10.80 -12.74 -14.23
C ARG A 241 9.41 -12.13 -14.08
N ILE A 242 8.59 -12.25 -15.12
CA ILE A 242 7.22 -11.73 -15.10
C ILE A 242 6.32 -12.81 -14.51
N SER A 243 5.72 -12.49 -13.35
CA SER A 243 4.64 -13.28 -12.75
C SER A 243 3.32 -12.83 -13.39
N LEU A 244 3.02 -13.33 -14.58
CA LEU A 244 1.73 -13.14 -15.25
C LEU A 244 0.80 -14.30 -14.97
#